data_d4f2f129f40a3dc1ad22111e381974c6
#
_entry.id   d4f2f129f40a3dc1ad22111e381974c6
#
_cell.length_a   1.000
_cell.length_b   1.000
_cell.length_c   1.000
_cell.angle_alpha   90.00
_cell.angle_beta   90.00
_cell.angle_gamma   90.00
#
_symmetry.space_group_name_H-M   'P 1'
#
loop_
_entity.id
_entity.type
_entity.pdbx_description
1 polymer ?
#
loop_
_entity_poly.entity_id
_entity_poly.type
_entity_poly.pdbx_seq_one_letter_code
_entity_poly.pdbx_strand_id
1 'polypeptide(L)'
;LEVDIFFEEQNIHTMSSEGELMLTILASYAQEESLSASENQKWRVRKGFENGELLNWRFLFGYSISKDGVEIDTATAPIVREIFARVIDGETFGPISKNLNSRGVPGALGGKWCAQRIRETVGNEKYTGNAMLQKHYRNNHLEKKKCRNTGELPMFFAEKTHPAIIDMDTFNAAQVVLQRMKEAA
;
A
#
# COMPACT_ATOMS: atom_id res chain seq x y z
N LEU A 1 -12.02 -41.20 13.59
CA LEU A 1 -12.59 -41.83 12.41
C LEU A 1 -11.43 -42.21 11.48
N GLU A 2 -11.14 -43.50 11.39
CA GLU A 2 -10.19 -44.05 10.40
C GLU A 2 -10.96 -44.19 9.09
N VAL A 3 -10.85 -43.21 8.21
CA VAL A 3 -11.48 -43.19 6.89
C VAL A 3 -10.38 -43.29 5.86
N ASP A 4 -10.35 -44.34 5.07
CA ASP A 4 -9.45 -44.44 3.93
C ASP A 4 -10.01 -43.66 2.76
N ILE A 5 -9.15 -42.85 2.14
CA ILE A 5 -9.45 -42.09 0.92
C ILE A 5 -8.59 -42.64 -0.19
N PHE A 6 -9.20 -43.03 -1.28
CA PHE A 6 -8.52 -43.48 -2.47
C PHE A 6 -8.41 -42.37 -3.51
N PHE A 7 -7.18 -42.00 -3.86
CA PHE A 7 -6.90 -41.04 -4.93
C PHE A 7 -6.70 -41.79 -6.24
N GLU A 8 -7.72 -41.76 -7.12
CA GLU A 8 -7.74 -42.54 -8.36
C GLU A 8 -6.60 -42.18 -9.33
N GLU A 9 -6.30 -40.89 -9.51
CA GLU A 9 -5.25 -40.43 -10.43
C GLU A 9 -3.85 -40.90 -10.04
N GLN A 10 -3.58 -40.94 -8.74
CA GLN A 10 -2.28 -41.31 -8.19
C GLN A 10 -2.22 -42.78 -7.76
N ASN A 11 -3.35 -43.50 -7.78
CA ASN A 11 -3.52 -44.85 -7.30
C ASN A 11 -3.01 -45.05 -5.86
N ILE A 12 -3.42 -44.15 -4.96
CA ILE A 12 -2.93 -44.08 -3.57
C ILE A 12 -4.07 -44.29 -2.58
N HIS A 13 -3.87 -45.15 -1.60
CA HIS A 13 -4.71 -45.30 -0.42
C HIS A 13 -4.07 -44.59 0.78
N THR A 14 -4.83 -43.66 1.43
CA THR A 14 -4.30 -42.86 2.53
C THR A 14 -3.88 -43.70 3.76
N MET A 15 -4.48 -44.86 3.94
CA MET A 15 -4.19 -45.77 5.08
C MET A 15 -3.05 -46.74 4.81
N SER A 16 -2.47 -46.76 3.62
CA SER A 16 -1.29 -47.59 3.34
C SER A 16 -0.01 -46.84 3.70
N SER A 17 1.04 -47.59 4.11
CA SER A 17 2.35 -47.00 4.40
C SER A 17 2.98 -46.29 3.20
N GLU A 18 2.74 -46.81 2.01
CA GLU A 18 3.15 -46.19 0.74
C GLU A 18 2.35 -44.89 0.47
N GLY A 19 1.06 -44.91 0.80
CA GLY A 19 0.17 -43.74 0.70
C GLY A 19 0.57 -42.63 1.64
N GLU A 20 0.89 -42.94 2.89
CA GLU A 20 1.36 -41.95 3.88
C GLU A 20 2.67 -41.28 3.43
N LEU A 21 3.64 -42.09 2.94
CA LEU A 21 4.89 -41.56 2.40
C LEU A 21 4.64 -40.66 1.19
N MET A 22 3.81 -41.11 0.24
CA MET A 22 3.52 -40.35 -0.97
C MET A 22 2.78 -39.04 -0.67
N LEU A 23 1.81 -39.07 0.24
CA LEU A 23 1.11 -37.85 0.67
C LEU A 23 2.08 -36.86 1.34
N THR A 24 3.03 -37.35 2.13
CA THR A 24 4.05 -36.50 2.74
C THR A 24 4.94 -35.85 1.68
N ILE A 25 5.34 -36.59 0.67
CA ILE A 25 6.13 -36.07 -0.46
C ILE A 25 5.33 -35.02 -1.24
N LEU A 26 4.07 -35.34 -1.59
CA LEU A 26 3.21 -34.42 -2.32
C LEU A 26 2.92 -33.13 -1.53
N ALA A 27 2.68 -33.25 -0.23
CA ALA A 27 2.49 -32.09 0.65
C ALA A 27 3.76 -31.21 0.72
N SER A 28 4.93 -31.83 0.85
CA SER A 28 6.22 -31.11 0.85
C SER A 28 6.46 -30.41 -0.49
N TYR A 29 6.18 -31.08 -1.60
CA TYR A 29 6.32 -30.51 -2.93
C TYR A 29 5.36 -29.31 -3.14
N ALA A 30 4.09 -29.44 -2.75
CA ALA A 30 3.13 -28.35 -2.81
C ALA A 30 3.52 -27.14 -1.94
N GLN A 31 4.14 -27.42 -0.78
CA GLN A 31 4.65 -26.36 0.09
C GLN A 31 5.85 -25.64 -0.55
N GLU A 32 6.79 -26.37 -1.15
CA GLU A 32 7.93 -25.78 -1.87
C GLU A 32 7.50 -24.97 -3.07
N GLU A 33 6.53 -25.45 -3.86
CA GLU A 33 5.97 -24.72 -4.99
C GLU A 33 5.34 -23.40 -4.54
N SER A 34 4.55 -23.44 -3.46
CA SER A 34 3.93 -22.23 -2.88
C SER A 34 4.98 -21.23 -2.38
N LEU A 35 6.05 -21.69 -1.75
CA LEU A 35 7.15 -20.87 -1.28
C LEU A 35 7.89 -20.22 -2.46
N SER A 36 8.26 -21.02 -3.45
CA SER A 36 8.95 -20.57 -4.67
C SER A 36 8.13 -19.52 -5.43
N ALA A 37 6.83 -19.76 -5.61
CA ALA A 37 5.93 -18.78 -6.23
C ALA A 37 5.87 -17.46 -5.45
N SER A 38 5.83 -17.54 -4.12
CA SER A 38 5.83 -16.36 -3.24
C SER A 38 7.15 -15.57 -3.35
N GLU A 39 8.29 -16.25 -3.39
CA GLU A 39 9.61 -15.62 -3.52
C GLU A 39 9.80 -14.97 -4.89
N ASN A 40 9.39 -15.65 -5.95
CA ASN A 40 9.42 -15.11 -7.31
C ASN A 40 8.57 -13.84 -7.42
N GLN A 41 7.39 -13.82 -6.79
CA GLN A 41 6.55 -12.62 -6.76
C GLN A 41 7.20 -11.49 -5.96
N LYS A 42 7.80 -11.77 -4.81
CA LYS A 42 8.56 -10.79 -4.01
C LYS A 42 9.73 -10.21 -4.80
N TRP A 43 10.46 -11.07 -5.50
CA TRP A 43 11.58 -10.64 -6.36
C TRP A 43 11.10 -9.71 -7.48
N ARG A 44 10.03 -10.08 -8.20
CA ARG A 44 9.44 -9.24 -9.26
C ARG A 44 9.01 -7.88 -8.74
N VAL A 45 8.33 -7.84 -7.59
CA VAL A 45 7.90 -6.59 -6.95
C VAL A 45 9.10 -5.72 -6.58
N ARG A 46 10.16 -6.32 -6.03
CA ARG A 46 11.40 -5.61 -5.68
C ARG A 46 12.09 -5.04 -6.92
N LYS A 47 12.17 -5.82 -7.98
CA LYS A 47 12.72 -5.35 -9.27
C LYS A 47 11.91 -4.20 -9.85
N GLY A 48 10.58 -4.25 -9.77
CA GLY A 48 9.72 -3.12 -10.12
C GLY A 48 10.05 -1.87 -9.28
N PHE A 49 10.25 -2.01 -7.98
CA PHE A 49 10.64 -0.89 -7.12
C PHE A 49 12.02 -0.31 -7.46
N GLU A 50 13.01 -1.15 -7.76
CA GLU A 50 14.34 -0.72 -8.25
C GLU A 50 14.23 0.10 -9.53
N ASN A 51 13.28 -0.23 -10.40
CA ASN A 51 13.01 0.49 -11.65
C ASN A 51 12.08 1.71 -11.47
N GLY A 52 11.65 2.01 -10.24
CA GLY A 52 10.71 3.10 -9.96
C GLY A 52 9.27 2.82 -10.35
N GLU A 53 8.91 1.56 -10.60
CA GLU A 53 7.55 1.19 -10.97
C GLU A 53 6.60 1.30 -9.77
N LEU A 54 5.50 2.01 -9.98
CA LEU A 54 4.48 2.21 -8.97
C LEU A 54 3.40 1.13 -9.08
N LEU A 55 3.55 0.07 -8.29
CA LEU A 55 2.67 -1.09 -8.35
C LEU A 55 1.27 -0.90 -7.73
N ASN A 56 1.03 0.19 -7.00
CA ASN A 56 -0.25 0.41 -6.32
C ASN A 56 -0.63 1.89 -6.25
N TRP A 57 -1.39 2.33 -7.23
CA TRP A 57 -1.99 3.66 -7.27
C TRP A 57 -3.44 3.72 -6.76
N ARG A 58 -3.97 2.60 -6.32
CA ARG A 58 -5.37 2.56 -5.90
C ARG A 58 -5.60 3.57 -4.79
N PHE A 59 -6.55 4.47 -5.03
CA PHE A 59 -7.14 5.33 -4.00
C PHE A 59 -6.32 6.55 -3.54
N LEU A 60 -5.50 7.14 -4.39
CA LEU A 60 -4.89 8.42 -4.09
C LEU A 60 -5.87 9.54 -4.51
N PHE A 61 -6.43 10.25 -3.53
CA PHE A 61 -7.35 11.37 -3.78
C PHE A 61 -6.63 12.47 -4.56
N GLY A 62 -7.30 13.06 -5.54
CA GLY A 62 -6.68 14.05 -6.42
C GLY A 62 -6.09 13.51 -7.70
N TYR A 63 -6.08 12.17 -7.86
CA TYR A 63 -5.60 11.53 -9.08
C TYR A 63 -6.65 10.61 -9.70
N SER A 64 -6.70 10.62 -11.01
CA SER A 64 -7.39 9.64 -11.84
C SER A 64 -6.40 8.60 -12.34
N ILE A 65 -6.78 7.33 -12.29
CA ILE A 65 -5.93 6.20 -12.67
C ILE A 65 -6.60 5.51 -13.85
N SER A 66 -5.93 5.55 -15.00
CA SER A 66 -6.33 4.86 -16.22
C SER A 66 -5.33 3.74 -16.58
N LYS A 67 -5.60 3.04 -17.68
CA LYS A 67 -4.65 2.07 -18.24
C LYS A 67 -3.39 2.74 -18.78
N ASP A 68 -3.51 4.01 -19.16
CA ASP A 68 -2.43 4.81 -19.78
C ASP A 68 -1.56 5.51 -18.74
N GLY A 69 -1.93 5.44 -17.46
CA GLY A 69 -1.14 6.01 -16.37
C GLY A 69 -1.95 6.73 -15.31
N VAL A 70 -1.27 7.61 -14.60
CA VAL A 70 -1.80 8.42 -13.50
C VAL A 70 -1.86 9.88 -13.94
N GLU A 71 -3.03 10.47 -13.88
CA GLU A 71 -3.28 11.86 -14.24
C GLU A 71 -3.85 12.62 -13.05
N ILE A 72 -3.66 13.95 -13.04
CA ILE A 72 -4.26 14.81 -12.02
C ILE A 72 -5.76 14.93 -12.29
N ASP A 73 -6.58 14.59 -11.32
CA ASP A 73 -8.01 14.82 -11.37
C ASP A 73 -8.30 16.30 -11.09
N THR A 74 -8.72 17.01 -12.11
CA THR A 74 -9.00 18.46 -12.05
C THR A 74 -10.12 18.84 -11.07
N ALA A 75 -11.03 17.90 -10.77
CA ALA A 75 -12.12 18.12 -9.83
C ALA A 75 -11.67 18.03 -8.36
N THR A 76 -10.77 17.11 -8.05
CA THR A 76 -10.38 16.80 -6.67
C THR A 76 -8.98 17.30 -6.29
N ALA A 77 -8.07 17.54 -7.24
CA ALA A 77 -6.75 18.09 -6.97
C ALA A 77 -6.76 19.47 -6.28
N PRO A 78 -7.68 20.42 -6.61
CA PRO A 78 -7.77 21.68 -5.87
C PRO A 78 -8.03 21.49 -4.37
N ILE A 79 -8.79 20.45 -4.01
CA ILE A 79 -9.07 20.12 -2.59
C ILE A 79 -7.81 19.64 -1.88
N VAL A 80 -6.94 18.89 -2.56
CA VAL A 80 -5.64 18.49 -2.00
C VAL A 80 -4.80 19.73 -1.70
N ARG A 81 -4.72 20.67 -2.64
CA ARG A 81 -4.00 21.96 -2.44
C ARG A 81 -4.59 22.76 -1.28
N GLU A 82 -5.92 22.83 -1.18
CA GLU A 82 -6.61 23.47 -0.06
C GLU A 82 -6.23 22.83 1.28
N ILE A 83 -6.21 21.50 1.38
CA ILE A 83 -5.82 20.79 2.59
C ILE A 83 -4.40 21.15 3.01
N PHE A 84 -3.44 21.16 2.08
CA PHE A 84 -2.05 21.52 2.36
C PHE A 84 -1.93 22.98 2.83
N ALA A 85 -2.57 23.92 2.15
CA ALA A 85 -2.55 25.34 2.52
C ALA A 85 -3.09 25.55 3.93
N ARG A 86 -4.25 25.00 4.26
CA ARG A 86 -4.88 25.14 5.58
C ARG A 86 -4.01 24.54 6.71
N VAL A 87 -3.34 23.42 6.44
CA VAL A 87 -2.41 22.84 7.44
C VAL A 87 -1.19 23.71 7.62
N ILE A 88 -0.64 24.29 6.55
CA ILE A 88 0.50 25.21 6.62
C ILE A 88 0.12 26.48 7.41
N ASP A 89 -1.12 26.96 7.24
CA ASP A 89 -1.69 28.09 8.00
C ASP A 89 -1.93 27.72 9.49
N GLY A 90 -1.64 26.50 9.92
CA GLY A 90 -1.74 26.05 11.29
C GLY A 90 -3.09 25.49 11.71
N GLU A 91 -4.03 25.31 10.77
CA GLU A 91 -5.33 24.72 11.09
C GLU A 91 -5.18 23.22 11.44
N THR A 92 -5.89 22.78 12.46
CA THR A 92 -5.88 21.38 12.90
C THR A 92 -6.75 20.49 12.00
N PHE A 93 -6.46 19.19 11.96
CA PHE A 93 -7.08 18.24 11.04
C PHE A 93 -8.60 18.03 11.23
N GLY A 94 -9.08 18.22 12.48
CA GLY A 94 -10.49 18.05 12.82
C GLY A 94 -11.41 19.06 12.12
N PRO A 95 -11.19 20.37 12.25
CA PRO A 95 -11.93 21.41 11.53
C PRO A 95 -11.90 21.24 10.02
N ILE A 96 -10.70 20.94 9.43
CA ILE A 96 -10.57 20.70 7.99
C ILE A 96 -11.50 19.56 7.55
N SER A 97 -11.46 18.44 8.25
CA SER A 97 -12.30 17.27 7.91
C SER A 97 -13.80 17.57 8.05
N LYS A 98 -14.21 18.31 9.08
CA LYS A 98 -15.60 18.73 9.26
C LYS A 98 -16.08 19.66 8.14
N ASN A 99 -15.25 20.62 7.75
CA ASN A 99 -15.57 21.54 6.65
C ASN A 99 -15.71 20.81 5.31
N LEU A 100 -14.80 19.88 4.97
CA LEU A 100 -14.92 19.10 3.73
C LEU A 100 -16.20 18.26 3.73
N ASN A 101 -16.56 17.65 4.85
CA ASN A 101 -17.79 16.88 4.99
C ASN A 101 -19.04 17.75 4.87
N SER A 102 -19.06 18.94 5.46
CA SER A 102 -20.22 19.88 5.36
C SER A 102 -20.43 20.38 3.94
N ARG A 103 -19.36 20.47 3.15
CA ARG A 103 -19.41 20.81 1.71
C ARG A 103 -19.79 19.62 0.83
N GLY A 104 -19.99 18.43 1.40
CA GLY A 104 -20.32 17.21 0.66
C GLY A 104 -19.16 16.66 -0.17
N VAL A 105 -17.91 17.03 0.12
CA VAL A 105 -16.73 16.53 -0.60
C VAL A 105 -16.49 15.08 -0.21
N PRO A 106 -16.62 14.11 -1.14
CA PRO A 106 -16.34 12.71 -0.82
C PRO A 106 -14.84 12.47 -0.67
N GLY A 107 -14.45 11.57 0.23
CA GLY A 107 -13.08 11.09 0.28
C GLY A 107 -12.76 10.12 -0.88
N ALA A 108 -11.51 9.69 -0.99
CA ALA A 108 -10.99 8.88 -2.10
C ALA A 108 -11.78 7.59 -2.41
N LEU A 109 -12.50 7.05 -1.43
CA LEU A 109 -13.36 5.86 -1.56
C LEU A 109 -14.86 6.19 -1.37
N GLY A 110 -15.25 7.44 -1.57
CA GLY A 110 -16.62 7.90 -1.32
C GLY A 110 -16.99 8.05 0.16
N GLY A 111 -16.08 7.74 1.09
CA GLY A 111 -16.31 7.86 2.53
C GLY A 111 -16.14 9.30 3.04
N LYS A 112 -16.49 9.50 4.33
CA LYS A 112 -16.29 10.80 4.99
C LYS A 112 -14.83 11.06 5.31
N TRP A 113 -14.46 12.34 5.34
CA TRP A 113 -13.18 12.80 5.85
C TRP A 113 -13.12 12.68 7.38
N CYS A 114 -11.95 12.34 7.89
CA CYS A 114 -11.64 12.37 9.31
C CYS A 114 -10.23 12.95 9.52
N ALA A 115 -9.92 13.37 10.73
CA ALA A 115 -8.62 13.97 11.07
C ALA A 115 -7.43 13.10 10.65
N GLN A 116 -7.52 11.78 10.86
CA GLN A 116 -6.48 10.84 10.46
C GLN A 116 -6.24 10.84 8.95
N ARG A 117 -7.29 10.92 8.16
CA ARG A 117 -7.20 10.93 6.69
C ARG A 117 -6.57 12.22 6.16
N ILE A 118 -6.87 13.37 6.79
CA ILE A 118 -6.20 14.65 6.49
C ILE A 118 -4.70 14.52 6.78
N ARG A 119 -4.34 14.00 7.95
CA ARG A 119 -2.94 13.78 8.34
C ARG A 119 -2.20 12.86 7.37
N GLU A 120 -2.84 11.77 6.93
CA GLU A 120 -2.27 10.84 5.94
C GLU A 120 -2.09 11.49 4.57
N THR A 121 -3.05 12.33 4.14
CA THR A 121 -2.95 13.10 2.90
C THR A 121 -1.74 14.04 2.93
N VAL A 122 -1.61 14.85 3.97
CA VAL A 122 -0.50 15.82 4.08
C VAL A 122 0.86 15.13 4.29
N GLY A 123 0.89 13.94 4.91
CA GLY A 123 2.10 13.15 5.11
C GLY A 123 2.51 12.28 3.90
N ASN A 124 1.79 12.33 2.79
CA ASN A 124 2.04 11.46 1.65
C ASN A 124 2.86 12.16 0.56
N GLU A 125 4.12 11.76 0.42
CA GLU A 125 5.07 12.32 -0.55
C GLU A 125 4.64 12.12 -2.01
N LYS A 126 3.71 11.21 -2.29
CA LYS A 126 3.22 10.99 -3.66
C LYS A 126 2.58 12.23 -4.28
N TYR A 127 2.07 13.16 -3.46
CA TYR A 127 1.54 14.41 -3.97
C TYR A 127 2.59 15.32 -4.61
N THR A 128 3.89 15.07 -4.35
CA THR A 128 5.01 15.79 -4.99
C THR A 128 5.47 15.18 -6.31
N GLY A 129 4.79 14.15 -6.81
CA GLY A 129 5.22 13.43 -7.99
C GLY A 129 6.32 12.39 -7.73
N ASN A 130 6.79 12.28 -6.50
CA ASN A 130 7.80 11.32 -6.08
C ASN A 130 7.16 10.20 -5.26
N ALA A 131 7.84 9.08 -5.11
CA ALA A 131 7.33 7.99 -4.32
C ALA A 131 8.42 7.27 -3.52
N MET A 132 8.19 7.07 -2.24
CA MET A 132 8.98 6.15 -1.43
C MET A 132 8.35 4.76 -1.53
N LEU A 133 9.09 3.83 -2.10
CA LEU A 133 8.67 2.46 -2.36
C LEU A 133 9.17 1.53 -1.25
N GLN A 134 8.48 0.40 -1.06
CA GLN A 134 8.79 -0.61 -0.05
C GLN A 134 8.68 -0.12 1.42
N LYS A 135 7.78 0.84 1.69
CA LYS A 135 7.47 1.28 3.07
C LYS A 135 6.86 0.17 3.94
N HIS A 136 6.33 -0.87 3.31
CA HIS A 136 5.74 -2.02 3.99
C HIS A 136 6.14 -3.30 3.24
N TYR A 137 6.20 -4.40 4.01
CA TYR A 137 6.41 -5.74 3.47
C TYR A 137 5.50 -6.75 4.18
N ARG A 138 5.44 -7.97 3.65
CA ARG A 138 4.78 -9.10 4.31
C ARG A 138 5.83 -10.00 4.91
N ASN A 139 5.68 -10.36 6.20
CA ASN A 139 6.69 -11.11 6.96
C ASN A 139 6.97 -12.49 6.36
N ASN A 140 5.93 -13.28 6.11
CA ASN A 140 6.06 -14.61 5.52
C ASN A 140 4.90 -14.92 4.57
N HIS A 141 4.99 -16.08 3.88
CA HIS A 141 3.99 -16.53 2.91
C HIS A 141 2.73 -17.14 3.56
N LEU A 142 2.83 -17.58 4.82
CA LEU A 142 1.73 -18.20 5.55
C LEU A 142 0.84 -17.15 6.23
N GLU A 143 1.40 -16.34 7.11
CA GLU A 143 0.66 -15.34 7.88
C GLU A 143 0.27 -14.12 7.05
N LYS A 144 1.06 -13.77 6.04
CA LYS A 144 0.85 -12.61 5.15
C LYS A 144 0.62 -11.30 5.89
N LYS A 145 1.14 -11.18 7.13
CA LYS A 145 1.00 -10.00 7.96
C LYS A 145 1.77 -8.83 7.36
N LYS A 146 1.09 -7.69 7.22
CA LYS A 146 1.70 -6.45 6.74
C LYS A 146 2.51 -5.81 7.86
N CYS A 147 3.82 -5.68 7.66
CA CYS A 147 4.76 -5.01 8.55
C CYS A 147 5.21 -3.68 7.92
N ARG A 148 5.42 -2.68 8.77
CA ARG A 148 6.07 -1.44 8.35
C ARG A 148 7.57 -1.72 8.21
N ASN A 149 8.17 -1.26 7.10
CA ASN A 149 9.61 -1.35 6.91
C ASN A 149 10.28 -0.22 7.72
N THR A 150 11.10 -0.59 8.69
CA THR A 150 11.88 0.34 9.52
C THR A 150 13.39 0.27 9.23
N GLY A 151 13.76 -0.47 8.15
CA GLY A 151 15.13 -0.67 7.71
C GLY A 151 15.47 -2.14 7.44
N GLU A 152 14.53 -3.06 7.66
CA GLU A 152 14.74 -4.50 7.45
C GLU A 152 14.92 -4.85 5.96
N LEU A 153 14.29 -4.06 5.09
CA LEU A 153 14.42 -4.21 3.64
C LEU A 153 14.81 -2.87 2.99
N PRO A 154 15.51 -2.87 1.86
CA PRO A 154 15.81 -1.64 1.13
C PRO A 154 14.55 -0.86 0.81
N MET A 155 14.56 0.45 1.00
CA MET A 155 13.53 1.37 0.51
C MET A 155 14.08 2.11 -0.72
N PHE A 156 13.22 2.35 -1.70
CA PHE A 156 13.60 2.99 -2.95
C PHE A 156 12.86 4.31 -3.08
N PHE A 157 13.59 5.37 -3.38
CA PHE A 157 13.00 6.67 -3.68
C PHE A 157 12.99 6.86 -5.20
N ALA A 158 11.80 6.97 -5.76
CA ALA A 158 11.59 7.19 -7.18
C ALA A 158 11.09 8.62 -7.41
N GLU A 159 11.81 9.37 -8.25
CA GLU A 159 11.47 10.75 -8.58
C GLU A 159 10.64 10.83 -9.87
N LYS A 160 9.76 11.84 -9.94
CA LYS A 160 9.00 12.19 -11.15
C LYS A 160 8.24 11.00 -11.76
N THR A 161 7.71 10.14 -10.89
CA THR A 161 6.97 8.95 -11.31
C THR A 161 5.58 9.28 -11.86
N HIS A 162 5.06 10.48 -11.58
CA HIS A 162 3.74 10.94 -11.97
C HIS A 162 3.63 12.48 -11.83
N PRO A 163 2.60 13.11 -12.40
CA PRO A 163 2.39 14.55 -12.26
C PRO A 163 2.21 14.97 -10.79
N ALA A 164 2.89 16.02 -10.36
CA ALA A 164 2.81 16.56 -9.02
C ALA A 164 1.58 17.45 -8.83
N ILE A 165 0.81 17.26 -7.75
CA ILE A 165 -0.25 18.19 -7.33
C ILE A 165 0.32 19.30 -6.46
N ILE A 166 1.32 18.97 -5.63
CA ILE A 166 2.00 19.85 -4.68
C ILE A 166 3.48 19.91 -5.03
N ASP A 167 4.07 21.09 -4.97
CA ASP A 167 5.53 21.24 -5.09
C ASP A 167 6.25 20.79 -3.80
N MET A 168 7.57 20.59 -3.90
CA MET A 168 8.38 20.11 -2.76
C MET A 168 8.46 21.13 -1.62
N ASP A 169 8.43 22.44 -1.92
CA ASP A 169 8.54 23.48 -0.90
C ASP A 169 7.27 23.53 -0.04
N THR A 170 6.11 23.48 -0.70
CA THR A 170 4.80 23.33 -0.02
C THR A 170 4.72 22.06 0.80
N PHE A 171 5.20 20.94 0.26
CA PHE A 171 5.24 19.68 1.00
C PHE A 171 6.13 19.78 2.26
N ASN A 172 7.34 20.29 2.11
CA ASN A 172 8.28 20.45 3.21
C ASN A 172 7.75 21.40 4.29
N ALA A 173 7.13 22.51 3.90
CA ALA A 173 6.46 23.42 4.85
C ALA A 173 5.38 22.70 5.67
N ALA A 174 4.56 21.88 5.00
CA ALA A 174 3.54 21.10 5.68
C ALA A 174 4.16 20.05 6.64
N GLN A 175 5.30 19.40 6.28
CA GLN A 175 5.98 18.44 7.18
C GLN A 175 6.49 19.12 8.44
N VAL A 176 7.00 20.36 8.36
CA VAL A 176 7.42 21.13 9.54
C VAL A 176 6.25 21.34 10.50
N VAL A 177 5.08 21.70 9.97
CA VAL A 177 3.87 21.88 10.80
C VAL A 177 3.41 20.54 11.40
N LEU A 178 3.41 19.45 10.61
CA LEU A 178 3.10 18.12 11.10
C LEU A 178 4.01 17.69 12.26
N GLN A 179 5.29 17.98 12.19
CA GLN A 179 6.24 17.65 13.23
C GLN A 179 5.96 18.45 14.52
N ARG A 180 5.73 19.75 14.41
CA ARG A 180 5.35 20.61 15.55
C ARG A 180 4.06 20.12 16.23
N MET A 181 3.06 19.74 15.45
CA MET A 181 1.81 19.19 15.98
C MET A 181 1.98 17.85 16.70
N LYS A 182 2.99 17.04 16.33
CA LYS A 182 3.31 15.81 17.05
C LYS A 182 4.01 16.06 18.38
N GLU A 183 4.86 17.07 18.43
CA GLU A 183 5.62 17.44 19.63
C GLU A 183 4.74 18.13 20.69
N ALA A 184 3.63 18.73 20.24
CA ALA A 184 2.67 19.43 21.10
C ALA A 184 1.53 18.52 21.64
N ALA A 185 1.45 17.25 21.22
CA ALA A 185 0.38 16.30 21.56
C ALA A 185 0.83 15.24 22.55
#